data_6b10cdfba7f47082015fb312e25b2069
#
_entry.id   6b10cdfba7f47082015fb312e25b2069
#
_cell.length_a   1.000
_cell.length_b   1.000
_cell.length_c   1.000
_cell.angle_alpha   90.00
_cell.angle_beta   90.00
_cell.angle_gamma   90.00
#
_symmetry.space_group_name_H-M   'P 1'
#
loop_
_entity.id
_entity.type
_entity.pdbx_description
1 polymer ?
#
loop_
_entity_poly.entity_id
_entity_poly.type
_entity_poly.pdbx_seq_one_letter_code
_entity_poly.pdbx_strand_id
1 'polypeptide(L)'
;MSKHSSLSNSPWVSDWLDFSCEGELILHTGKVDIGQRITTALALIAAEELSIPFDDITVRKTRTDVDPNEGYTAGSFSMQHSGYAIKKASATARHIFTKKASERLNVAEQELEISDGQFRATGTNLSVTYWELMSDVMLDVDVDEEVETKNPTDYSTQNKPHIAKGMAEIMTGKYQFLHDLKLDNMLHARIVRPP
;
A
#
# COMPACT_ATOMS: atom_id res chain seq x y z
N MET A 1 -10.60 -15.32 -17.26
CA MET A 1 -10.44 -13.87 -17.58
C MET A 1 -8.96 -13.53 -17.59
N SER A 2 -8.48 -12.59 -18.43
CA SER A 2 -7.09 -12.15 -18.36
C SER A 2 -6.93 -11.27 -17.10
N LYS A 3 -5.87 -11.51 -16.31
CA LYS A 3 -5.54 -10.67 -15.14
C LYS A 3 -5.37 -9.20 -15.56
N HIS A 4 -5.71 -8.29 -14.65
CA HIS A 4 -5.43 -6.85 -14.85
C HIS A 4 -3.93 -6.61 -15.11
N SER A 5 -3.58 -5.61 -15.93
CA SER A 5 -2.21 -5.42 -16.43
C SER A 5 -1.14 -5.35 -15.33
N SER A 6 -1.39 -4.63 -14.22
CA SER A 6 -0.45 -4.56 -13.10
C SER A 6 -0.31 -5.91 -12.39
N LEU A 7 -1.42 -6.63 -12.19
CA LEU A 7 -1.43 -7.94 -11.54
C LEU A 7 -0.87 -9.06 -12.43
N SER A 8 -0.84 -8.87 -13.76
CA SER A 8 -0.18 -9.82 -14.66
C SER A 8 1.34 -9.85 -14.49
N ASN A 9 1.94 -8.70 -14.14
CA ASN A 9 3.37 -8.56 -13.95
C ASN A 9 3.82 -8.78 -12.50
N SER A 10 2.93 -8.48 -11.55
CA SER A 10 3.18 -8.60 -10.11
C SER A 10 1.95 -9.22 -9.46
N PRO A 11 1.83 -10.57 -9.55
CA PRO A 11 0.61 -11.27 -9.20
C PRO A 11 0.43 -11.51 -7.71
N TRP A 12 1.48 -11.39 -6.90
CA TRP A 12 1.44 -11.78 -5.50
C TRP A 12 1.04 -10.63 -4.58
N VAL A 13 0.39 -10.95 -3.48
CA VAL A 13 0.04 -9.97 -2.45
C VAL A 13 1.31 -9.33 -1.88
N SER A 14 2.37 -10.11 -1.68
CA SER A 14 3.67 -9.64 -1.21
C SER A 14 4.39 -8.69 -2.16
N ASP A 15 4.03 -8.65 -3.45
CA ASP A 15 4.55 -7.63 -4.38
C ASP A 15 4.09 -6.21 -4.00
N TRP A 16 2.98 -6.09 -3.29
CA TRP A 16 2.30 -4.83 -2.98
C TRP A 16 2.32 -4.44 -1.51
N LEU A 17 2.26 -5.44 -0.61
CA LEU A 17 2.07 -5.24 0.82
C LEU A 17 3.16 -5.95 1.62
N ASP A 18 3.82 -5.20 2.51
CA ASP A 18 4.84 -5.74 3.40
C ASP A 18 4.51 -5.35 4.86
N PHE A 19 4.27 -6.36 5.69
CA PHE A 19 3.96 -6.25 7.12
C PHE A 19 5.17 -6.62 8.00
N SER A 20 6.38 -6.59 7.47
CA SER A 20 7.59 -6.99 8.19
C SER A 20 7.96 -6.07 9.36
N CYS A 21 7.51 -4.81 9.33
CA CYS A 21 7.71 -3.85 10.40
C CYS A 21 6.47 -3.81 11.31
N GLU A 22 6.64 -4.13 12.60
CA GLU A 22 5.54 -4.11 13.56
C GLU A 22 4.89 -2.72 13.66
N GLY A 23 3.58 -2.67 13.53
CA GLY A 23 2.79 -1.44 13.59
C GLY A 23 2.84 -0.59 12.32
N GLU A 24 3.57 -0.99 11.28
CA GLU A 24 3.68 -0.25 10.03
C GLU A 24 3.43 -1.16 8.82
N LEU A 25 2.56 -0.72 7.92
CA LEU A 25 2.41 -1.34 6.61
C LEU A 25 3.29 -0.60 5.59
N ILE A 26 4.19 -1.33 4.96
CA ILE A 26 4.98 -0.80 3.84
C ILE A 26 4.26 -1.15 2.54
N LEU A 27 3.90 -0.12 1.78
CA LEU A 27 3.22 -0.23 0.50
C LEU A 27 4.22 -0.09 -0.64
N HIS A 28 4.18 -1.03 -1.58
CA HIS A 28 5.01 -1.06 -2.76
C HIS A 28 4.23 -0.62 -4.00
N THR A 29 4.85 0.13 -4.88
CA THR A 29 4.28 0.54 -6.16
C THR A 29 5.38 0.93 -7.15
N GLY A 30 5.17 0.63 -8.42
CA GLY A 30 6.03 1.10 -9.50
C GLY A 30 5.72 2.55 -9.94
N LYS A 31 4.70 3.19 -9.36
CA LYS A 31 4.35 4.58 -9.68
C LYS A 31 5.06 5.57 -8.78
N VAL A 32 5.42 6.70 -9.35
CA VAL A 32 6.17 7.75 -8.64
C VAL A 32 5.40 9.07 -8.61
N ASP A 33 5.64 9.86 -7.57
CA ASP A 33 5.13 11.22 -7.48
C ASP A 33 5.91 12.15 -8.43
N ILE A 34 5.17 12.77 -9.33
CA ILE A 34 5.64 13.84 -10.22
C ILE A 34 4.90 15.16 -9.95
N GLY A 35 4.40 15.31 -8.71
CA GLY A 35 3.59 16.43 -8.25
C GLY A 35 2.10 16.11 -8.03
N GLN A 36 1.61 14.95 -8.52
CA GLN A 36 0.19 14.55 -8.47
C GLN A 36 -0.21 13.81 -7.19
N ARG A 37 0.74 13.54 -6.28
CA ARG A 37 0.50 12.89 -4.96
C ARG A 37 -0.12 11.50 -5.06
N ILE A 38 0.29 10.71 -6.03
CA ILE A 38 -0.23 9.34 -6.21
C ILE A 38 0.05 8.45 -5.00
N THR A 39 1.22 8.56 -4.36
CA THR A 39 1.57 7.77 -3.17
C THR A 39 0.58 7.97 -2.03
N THR A 40 0.11 9.21 -1.83
CA THR A 40 -0.94 9.51 -0.83
C THR A 40 -2.26 8.82 -1.17
N ALA A 41 -2.67 8.87 -2.45
CA ALA A 41 -3.91 8.24 -2.88
C ALA A 41 -3.86 6.70 -2.75
N LEU A 42 -2.73 6.09 -3.08
CA LEU A 42 -2.54 4.65 -2.95
C LEU A 42 -2.53 4.21 -1.48
N ALA A 43 -1.88 4.98 -0.59
CA ALA A 43 -1.94 4.73 0.85
C ALA A 43 -3.36 4.81 1.41
N LEU A 44 -4.18 5.77 0.94
CA LEU A 44 -5.59 5.86 1.35
C LEU A 44 -6.40 4.63 0.91
N ILE A 45 -6.14 4.09 -0.27
CA ILE A 45 -6.82 2.86 -0.73
C ILE A 45 -6.48 1.68 0.20
N ALA A 46 -5.19 1.49 0.52
CA ALA A 46 -4.76 0.43 1.41
C ALA A 46 -5.31 0.62 2.83
N ALA A 47 -5.26 1.86 3.37
CA ALA A 47 -5.81 2.20 4.68
C ALA A 47 -7.29 1.84 4.79
N GLU A 48 -8.06 2.20 3.76
CA GLU A 48 -9.49 1.91 3.72
C GLU A 48 -9.78 0.43 3.67
N GLU A 49 -9.14 -0.28 2.74
CA GLU A 49 -9.42 -1.69 2.51
C GLU A 49 -8.99 -2.57 3.69
N LEU A 50 -7.86 -2.26 4.34
CA LEU A 50 -7.30 -3.02 5.46
C LEU A 50 -7.79 -2.53 6.84
N SER A 51 -8.48 -1.40 6.94
CA SER A 51 -8.78 -0.73 8.21
C SER A 51 -7.54 -0.45 9.07
N ILE A 52 -6.43 -0.10 8.43
CA ILE A 52 -5.19 0.36 9.08
C ILE A 52 -5.20 1.88 9.08
N PRO A 53 -4.80 2.56 10.18
CA PRO A 53 -4.66 4.01 10.19
C PRO A 53 -3.77 4.50 9.04
N PHE A 54 -4.19 5.56 8.37
CA PHE A 54 -3.42 6.12 7.24
C PHE A 54 -1.98 6.47 7.63
N ASP A 55 -1.77 6.92 8.85
CA ASP A 55 -0.45 7.32 9.35
C ASP A 55 0.49 6.14 9.54
N ASP A 56 -0.05 4.95 9.78
CA ASP A 56 0.70 3.70 9.95
C ASP A 56 1.07 3.04 8.61
N ILE A 57 0.81 3.71 7.48
CA ILE A 57 1.18 3.23 6.15
C ILE A 57 2.32 4.07 5.58
N THR A 58 3.41 3.43 5.25
CA THR A 58 4.54 4.04 4.52
C THR A 58 4.55 3.56 3.08
N VAL A 59 4.56 4.49 2.13
CA VAL A 59 4.79 4.16 0.72
C VAL A 59 6.28 4.25 0.44
N ARG A 60 6.89 3.11 0.15
CA ARG A 60 8.32 3.04 -0.11
C ARG A 60 8.69 3.85 -1.37
N LYS A 61 9.86 4.48 -1.37
CA LYS A 61 10.42 5.07 -2.60
C LYS A 61 10.65 3.95 -3.62
N THR A 62 10.05 4.10 -4.79
CA THR A 62 10.09 3.09 -5.86
C THR A 62 11.51 2.73 -6.27
N ARG A 63 11.78 1.45 -6.36
CA ARG A 63 13.03 0.84 -6.79
C ARG A 63 12.76 -0.11 -7.95
N THR A 64 13.51 0.02 -9.03
CA THR A 64 13.30 -0.78 -10.26
C THR A 64 13.70 -2.25 -10.12
N ASP A 65 14.45 -2.60 -9.07
CA ASP A 65 14.94 -3.96 -8.82
C ASP A 65 14.01 -4.78 -7.90
N VAL A 66 13.03 -4.14 -7.25
CA VAL A 66 12.22 -4.80 -6.20
C VAL A 66 10.73 -4.52 -6.36
N ASP A 67 10.35 -3.29 -6.76
CA ASP A 67 8.96 -2.88 -6.79
C ASP A 67 8.24 -3.32 -8.08
N PRO A 68 6.90 -3.42 -8.06
CA PRO A 68 6.13 -3.83 -9.22
C PRO A 68 6.47 -3.05 -10.49
N ASN A 69 6.71 -3.75 -11.58
CA ASN A 69 6.93 -3.11 -12.87
C ASN A 69 5.59 -2.70 -13.50
N GLU A 70 5.19 -1.47 -13.25
CA GLU A 70 3.94 -0.90 -13.73
C GLU A 70 4.13 0.04 -14.93
N GLY A 71 5.32 0.06 -15.53
CA GLY A 71 5.67 0.97 -16.62
C GLY A 71 5.71 2.43 -16.16
N TYR A 72 5.58 3.35 -17.10
CA TYR A 72 5.70 4.78 -16.83
C TYR A 72 4.57 5.33 -15.96
N THR A 73 4.89 6.34 -15.14
CA THR A 73 3.89 7.18 -14.48
C THR A 73 3.41 8.25 -15.46
N ALA A 74 2.45 7.89 -16.30
CA ALA A 74 1.91 8.73 -17.37
C ALA A 74 0.46 8.35 -17.70
N GLY A 75 -0.20 9.13 -18.56
CA GLY A 75 -1.50 8.79 -19.13
C GLY A 75 -2.67 8.73 -18.15
N SER A 76 -2.52 9.25 -16.94
CA SER A 76 -3.53 9.17 -15.86
C SER A 76 -3.90 7.74 -15.43
N PHE A 77 -3.04 6.74 -15.71
CA PHE A 77 -3.33 5.34 -15.41
C PHE A 77 -3.00 4.91 -13.98
N SER A 78 -2.32 5.74 -13.18
CA SER A 78 -1.85 5.32 -11.84
C SER A 78 -2.99 4.84 -10.94
N MET A 79 -4.11 5.55 -10.87
CA MET A 79 -5.28 5.10 -10.09
C MET A 79 -5.96 3.88 -10.70
N GLN A 80 -6.09 3.87 -12.03
CA GLN A 80 -6.75 2.78 -12.75
C GLN A 80 -5.95 1.47 -12.64
N HIS A 81 -4.64 1.53 -12.65
CA HIS A 81 -3.76 0.35 -12.63
C HIS A 81 -3.29 0.03 -11.21
N SER A 82 -2.45 0.88 -10.59
CA SER A 82 -1.92 0.64 -9.24
C SER A 82 -3.01 0.68 -8.18
N GLY A 83 -3.93 1.65 -8.29
CA GLY A 83 -5.04 1.76 -7.35
C GLY A 83 -5.92 0.51 -7.34
N TYR A 84 -6.22 -0.04 -8.52
CA TYR A 84 -6.93 -1.31 -8.65
C TYR A 84 -6.13 -2.47 -8.03
N ALA A 85 -4.85 -2.60 -8.40
CA ALA A 85 -4.00 -3.69 -7.92
C ALA A 85 -3.86 -3.68 -6.39
N ILE A 86 -3.55 -2.51 -5.81
CA ILE A 86 -3.44 -2.33 -4.36
C ILE A 86 -4.77 -2.61 -3.67
N LYS A 87 -5.90 -2.16 -4.23
CA LYS A 87 -7.21 -2.45 -3.68
C LYS A 87 -7.48 -3.95 -3.60
N LYS A 88 -7.20 -4.68 -4.67
CA LYS A 88 -7.40 -6.13 -4.72
C LYS A 88 -6.39 -6.91 -3.86
N ALA A 89 -5.12 -6.49 -3.86
CA ALA A 89 -4.11 -7.07 -2.96
C ALA A 89 -4.49 -6.88 -1.49
N SER A 90 -4.94 -5.67 -1.12
CA SER A 90 -5.41 -5.37 0.24
C SER A 90 -6.65 -6.19 0.63
N ALA A 91 -7.61 -6.33 -0.28
CA ALA A 91 -8.81 -7.15 -0.03
C ALA A 91 -8.44 -8.64 0.13
N THR A 92 -7.53 -9.16 -0.71
CA THR A 92 -7.03 -10.53 -0.60
C THR A 92 -6.31 -10.74 0.73
N ALA A 93 -5.41 -9.82 1.11
CA ALA A 93 -4.73 -9.86 2.39
C ALA A 93 -5.75 -9.84 3.55
N ARG A 94 -6.68 -8.90 3.56
CA ARG A 94 -7.74 -8.82 4.58
C ARG A 94 -8.48 -10.13 4.73
N HIS A 95 -8.87 -10.77 3.63
CA HIS A 95 -9.56 -12.08 3.66
C HIS A 95 -8.69 -13.16 4.30
N ILE A 96 -7.42 -13.27 3.92
CA ILE A 96 -6.47 -14.25 4.49
C ILE A 96 -6.30 -14.03 5.99
N PHE A 97 -6.06 -12.78 6.40
CA PHE A 97 -5.87 -12.44 7.79
C PHE A 97 -7.14 -12.61 8.63
N THR A 98 -8.32 -12.30 8.08
CA THR A 98 -9.61 -12.54 8.77
C THR A 98 -9.80 -14.01 9.11
N LYS A 99 -9.51 -14.90 8.16
CA LYS A 99 -9.55 -16.34 8.39
C LYS A 99 -8.57 -16.77 9.47
N LYS A 100 -7.33 -16.24 9.45
CA LYS A 100 -6.32 -16.54 10.48
C LYS A 100 -6.70 -15.99 11.85
N ALA A 101 -7.26 -14.80 11.92
CA ALA A 101 -7.77 -14.22 13.16
C ALA A 101 -8.90 -15.05 13.75
N SER A 102 -9.85 -15.51 12.91
CA SER A 102 -10.94 -16.42 13.31
C SER A 102 -10.38 -17.71 13.93
N GLU A 103 -9.41 -18.35 13.26
CA GLU A 103 -8.73 -19.55 13.79
C GLU A 103 -8.03 -19.27 15.12
N ARG A 104 -7.26 -18.15 15.21
CA ARG A 104 -6.46 -17.80 16.39
C ARG A 104 -7.30 -17.43 17.61
N LEU A 105 -8.39 -16.70 17.39
CA LEU A 105 -9.30 -16.26 18.45
C LEU A 105 -10.41 -17.29 18.75
N ASN A 106 -10.54 -18.33 17.92
CA ASN A 106 -11.55 -19.37 18.00
C ASN A 106 -12.98 -18.79 17.99
N VAL A 107 -13.26 -17.88 17.05
CA VAL A 107 -14.56 -17.26 16.81
C VAL A 107 -14.90 -17.32 15.32
N ALA A 108 -16.18 -17.18 14.96
CA ALA A 108 -16.57 -17.13 13.55
C ALA A 108 -16.07 -15.82 12.89
N GLU A 109 -15.76 -15.86 11.59
CA GLU A 109 -15.30 -14.66 10.85
C GLU A 109 -16.29 -13.51 10.94
N GLN A 110 -17.60 -13.80 10.98
CA GLN A 110 -18.68 -12.82 11.10
C GLN A 110 -18.75 -12.13 12.48
N GLU A 111 -18.08 -12.69 13.47
CA GLU A 111 -17.97 -12.13 14.82
C GLU A 111 -16.72 -11.25 14.98
N LEU A 112 -15.92 -11.11 13.91
CA LEU A 112 -14.74 -10.26 13.89
C LEU A 112 -15.07 -8.88 13.34
N GLU A 113 -14.63 -7.85 14.06
CA GLU A 113 -14.59 -6.46 13.61
C GLU A 113 -13.13 -6.06 13.37
N ILE A 114 -12.88 -5.36 12.26
CA ILE A 114 -11.53 -4.89 11.90
C ILE A 114 -11.50 -3.38 12.03
N SER A 115 -10.66 -2.89 12.94
CA SER A 115 -10.41 -1.46 13.11
C SER A 115 -8.98 -1.20 13.61
N ASP A 116 -8.39 -0.11 13.17
CA ASP A 116 -7.07 0.33 13.62
C ASP A 116 -5.99 -0.78 13.51
N GLY A 117 -6.05 -1.57 12.43
CA GLY A 117 -5.09 -2.66 12.19
C GLY A 117 -5.26 -3.88 13.10
N GLN A 118 -6.40 -4.00 13.78
CA GLN A 118 -6.71 -5.10 14.71
C GLN A 118 -8.00 -5.80 14.35
N PHE A 119 -8.01 -7.12 14.55
CA PHE A 119 -9.18 -7.98 14.52
C PHE A 119 -9.67 -8.16 15.96
N ARG A 120 -10.90 -7.78 16.23
CA ARG A 120 -11.53 -7.88 17.56
C ARG A 120 -12.73 -8.76 17.52
N ALA A 121 -12.83 -9.70 18.47
CA ALA A 121 -14.00 -10.56 18.60
C ALA A 121 -15.12 -9.80 19.33
N THR A 122 -16.26 -9.64 18.64
CA THR A 122 -17.42 -8.90 19.16
C THR A 122 -17.91 -9.48 20.49
N GLY A 123 -18.17 -8.61 21.45
CA GLY A 123 -18.65 -8.99 22.78
C GLY A 123 -17.60 -9.60 23.71
N THR A 124 -16.32 -9.56 23.32
CA THR A 124 -15.19 -10.05 24.13
C THR A 124 -14.07 -9.00 24.17
N ASN A 125 -13.01 -9.28 24.97
CA ASN A 125 -11.78 -8.49 24.97
C ASN A 125 -10.67 -9.13 24.12
N LEU A 126 -11.00 -10.14 23.31
CA LEU A 126 -10.01 -10.83 22.48
C LEU A 126 -9.73 -10.01 21.22
N SER A 127 -8.47 -9.80 20.94
CA SER A 127 -8.02 -9.15 19.72
C SER A 127 -6.67 -9.68 19.27
N VAL A 128 -6.36 -9.50 17.99
CA VAL A 128 -5.07 -9.81 17.38
C VAL A 128 -4.81 -8.83 16.25
N THR A 129 -3.58 -8.40 16.05
CA THR A 129 -3.18 -7.48 14.97
C THR A 129 -2.77 -8.23 13.71
N TYR A 130 -2.69 -7.51 12.57
CA TYR A 130 -2.10 -8.04 11.34
C TYR A 130 -0.68 -8.55 11.59
N TRP A 131 0.13 -7.80 12.33
CA TRP A 131 1.54 -8.10 12.59
C TRP A 131 1.74 -9.33 13.48
N GLU A 132 0.90 -9.51 14.48
CA GLU A 132 0.92 -10.72 15.32
C GLU A 132 0.55 -11.99 14.54
N LEU A 133 -0.24 -11.83 13.45
CA LEU A 133 -0.64 -12.95 12.60
C LEU A 133 0.39 -13.26 11.49
N MET A 134 1.35 -12.36 11.23
CA MET A 134 2.32 -12.55 10.15
C MET A 134 3.15 -13.82 10.26
N SER A 135 3.39 -14.33 11.48
CA SER A 135 4.07 -15.62 11.67
C SER A 135 3.29 -16.81 11.11
N ASP A 136 1.98 -16.67 10.97
CA ASP A 136 1.04 -17.73 10.61
C ASP A 136 0.49 -17.57 9.19
N VAL A 137 0.90 -16.51 8.47
CA VAL A 137 0.40 -16.12 7.14
C VAL A 137 1.54 -16.05 6.13
N MET A 138 1.29 -16.59 4.94
CA MET A 138 2.12 -16.37 3.77
C MET A 138 1.40 -15.44 2.80
N LEU A 139 2.07 -14.37 2.37
CA LEU A 139 1.54 -13.41 1.39
C LEU A 139 2.08 -13.64 -0.03
N ASP A 140 2.96 -14.63 -0.23
CA ASP A 140 3.40 -15.09 -1.55
C ASP A 140 2.30 -15.93 -2.21
N VAL A 141 1.14 -15.33 -2.33
CA VAL A 141 -0.06 -15.90 -2.94
C VAL A 141 -0.60 -14.95 -4.00
N ASP A 142 -1.22 -15.50 -5.02
CA ASP A 142 -1.85 -14.70 -6.08
C ASP A 142 -2.93 -13.76 -5.49
N VAL A 143 -2.93 -12.53 -5.98
CA VAL A 143 -4.03 -11.60 -5.71
C VAL A 143 -5.30 -12.14 -6.34
N ASP A 144 -6.34 -12.30 -5.54
CA ASP A 144 -7.65 -12.74 -5.99
C ASP A 144 -8.47 -11.54 -6.47
N GLU A 145 -8.67 -11.45 -7.79
CA GLU A 145 -9.46 -10.38 -8.39
C GLU A 145 -10.96 -10.50 -8.14
N GLU A 146 -11.44 -11.67 -7.74
CA GLU A 146 -12.86 -11.91 -7.43
C GLU A 146 -13.18 -11.61 -5.94
N VAL A 147 -12.16 -11.44 -5.10
CA VAL A 147 -12.39 -11.13 -3.67
C VAL A 147 -13.23 -9.86 -3.51
N GLU A 148 -14.14 -9.89 -2.55
CA GLU A 148 -15.00 -8.76 -2.24
C GLU A 148 -14.22 -7.64 -1.57
N THR A 149 -14.27 -6.45 -2.18
CA THR A 149 -13.70 -5.22 -1.61
C THR A 149 -14.72 -4.52 -0.72
N LYS A 150 -14.26 -3.67 0.20
CA LYS A 150 -15.17 -2.88 1.03
C LYS A 150 -16.14 -2.06 0.18
N ASN A 151 -17.37 -1.97 0.66
CA ASN A 151 -18.37 -1.11 0.04
C ASN A 151 -17.98 0.37 0.26
N PRO A 152 -18.08 1.23 -0.76
CA PRO A 152 -17.83 2.66 -0.61
C PRO A 152 -18.66 3.36 0.47
N THR A 153 -19.84 2.82 0.82
CA THR A 153 -20.65 3.34 1.94
C THR A 153 -19.99 3.15 3.31
N ASP A 154 -19.10 2.18 3.43
CA ASP A 154 -18.43 1.80 4.67
C ASP A 154 -17.05 2.46 4.81
N TYR A 155 -16.69 3.33 3.86
CA TYR A 155 -15.42 4.04 3.87
C TYR A 155 -15.37 5.05 5.02
N SER A 156 -14.31 4.97 5.81
CA SER A 156 -14.11 5.80 7.00
C SER A 156 -12.93 6.76 6.90
N THR A 157 -11.98 6.45 6.03
CA THR A 157 -10.70 7.17 5.89
C THR A 157 -10.72 8.17 4.74
N GLN A 158 -11.19 7.76 3.56
CA GLN A 158 -11.11 8.56 2.31
C GLN A 158 -11.84 9.91 2.37
N ASN A 159 -12.87 10.03 3.17
CA ASN A 159 -13.66 11.27 3.29
C ASN A 159 -13.14 12.23 4.37
N LYS A 160 -11.95 11.98 4.92
CA LYS A 160 -11.31 12.84 5.91
C LYS A 160 -10.14 13.61 5.31
N PRO A 161 -9.80 14.80 5.83
CA PRO A 161 -8.60 15.49 5.41
C PRO A 161 -7.36 14.75 5.91
N HIS A 162 -6.40 14.53 5.01
CA HIS A 162 -5.11 13.91 5.32
C HIS A 162 -3.97 14.80 4.83
N ILE A 163 -2.88 14.84 5.59
CA ILE A 163 -1.64 15.45 5.12
C ILE A 163 -1.02 14.49 4.11
N ALA A 164 -0.65 15.01 2.94
CA ALA A 164 -0.04 14.18 1.90
C ALA A 164 1.28 13.58 2.39
N LYS A 165 1.51 12.31 2.06
CA LYS A 165 2.76 11.60 2.39
C LYS A 165 3.97 12.37 1.88
N GLY A 166 5.00 12.52 2.72
CA GLY A 166 6.22 13.28 2.41
C GLY A 166 6.04 14.82 2.41
N MET A 167 4.86 15.35 2.74
CA MET A 167 4.63 16.80 2.69
C MET A 167 5.47 17.55 3.73
N ALA A 168 5.61 17.02 4.93
CA ALA A 168 6.40 17.64 5.99
C ALA A 168 7.87 17.80 5.58
N GLU A 169 8.44 16.78 4.97
CA GLU A 169 9.82 16.79 4.46
C GLU A 169 9.99 17.80 3.33
N ILE A 170 9.02 17.89 2.42
CA ILE A 170 9.03 18.87 1.32
C ILE A 170 8.95 20.30 1.88
N MET A 171 8.02 20.56 2.77
CA MET A 171 7.83 21.89 3.36
C MET A 171 9.01 22.37 4.20
N THR A 172 9.75 21.44 4.81
CA THR A 172 10.93 21.75 5.63
C THR A 172 12.23 21.67 4.85
N GLY A 173 12.19 21.35 3.55
CA GLY A 173 13.40 21.19 2.72
C GLY A 173 14.23 19.95 3.04
N LYS A 174 13.68 18.99 3.80
CA LYS A 174 14.35 17.72 4.12
C LYS A 174 14.18 16.68 3.01
N TYR A 175 13.16 16.84 2.17
CA TYR A 175 12.93 15.93 1.06
C TYR A 175 14.02 16.09 0.00
N GLN A 176 14.70 14.99 -0.34
CA GLN A 176 15.75 14.98 -1.33
C GLN A 176 15.19 14.60 -2.70
N PHE A 177 15.17 15.56 -3.63
CA PHE A 177 14.88 15.31 -5.04
C PHE A 177 16.13 14.80 -5.77
N LEU A 178 15.94 14.27 -6.96
CA LEU A 178 17.05 13.79 -7.79
C LEU A 178 18.12 14.88 -8.02
N HIS A 179 17.70 16.14 -8.19
CA HIS A 179 18.61 17.27 -8.37
C HIS A 179 19.43 17.63 -7.13
N ASP A 180 19.01 17.16 -5.96
CA ASP A 180 19.70 17.43 -4.69
C ASP A 180 20.74 16.35 -4.37
N LEU A 181 20.77 15.27 -5.16
CA LEU A 181 21.73 14.18 -4.97
C LEU A 181 23.16 14.69 -5.22
N LYS A 182 24.03 14.43 -4.26
CA LYS A 182 25.48 14.71 -4.39
C LYS A 182 26.21 13.38 -4.15
N LEU A 183 26.98 12.98 -5.14
CA LEU A 183 27.82 11.79 -5.09
C LEU A 183 29.28 12.21 -5.06
N ASP A 184 30.15 11.44 -4.39
CA ASP A 184 31.59 11.68 -4.42
C ASP A 184 32.09 11.59 -5.86
N ASN A 185 32.89 12.58 -6.26
CA ASN A 185 33.42 12.73 -7.62
C ASN A 185 32.35 12.88 -8.72
N MET A 186 31.16 13.37 -8.39
CA MET A 186 30.10 13.63 -9.38
C MET A 186 30.54 14.68 -10.40
N LEU A 187 30.40 14.36 -11.69
CA LEU A 187 30.65 15.30 -12.79
C LEU A 187 29.38 16.06 -13.12
N HIS A 188 29.56 17.35 -13.41
CA HIS A 188 28.47 18.21 -13.86
C HIS A 188 28.61 18.47 -15.37
N ALA A 189 27.58 18.16 -16.14
CA ALA A 189 27.52 18.38 -17.56
C ALA A 189 26.50 19.47 -17.91
N ARG A 190 26.80 20.25 -18.92
CA ARG A 190 25.91 21.29 -19.47
C ARG A 190 25.92 21.24 -20.99
N ILE A 191 24.74 21.33 -21.57
CA ILE A 191 24.62 21.44 -23.04
C ILE A 191 24.93 22.85 -23.44
N VAL A 192 25.95 22.98 -24.28
CA VAL A 192 26.28 24.27 -24.97
C VAL A 192 25.49 24.28 -26.28
N ARG A 193 24.64 25.29 -26.44
CA ARG A 193 23.85 25.47 -27.66
C ARG A 193 24.55 26.54 -28.53
N PRO A 194 24.47 26.40 -29.85
CA PRO A 194 24.92 27.45 -30.73
C PRO A 194 24.11 28.74 -30.52
N PRO A 195 24.65 29.93 -30.81
CA PRO A 195 23.97 31.21 -30.69
C PRO A 195 22.78 31.31 -31.64
#